data_6fc93af58dbac65ead6729e28d1bdc23
#
_entry.id   6fc93af58dbac65ead6729e28d1bdc23
#
_cell.length_a   1.000
_cell.length_b   1.000
_cell.length_c   1.000
_cell.angle_alpha   90.00
_cell.angle_beta   90.00
_cell.angle_gamma   90.00
#
_symmetry.space_group_name_H-M   'P 1'
#
loop_
_entity.id
_entity.type
_entity.pdbx_description
1 polymer ?
#
loop_
_entity_poly.entity_id
_entity_poly.type
_entity_poly.pdbx_seq_one_letter_code
_entity_poly.pdbx_strand_id
1 'polypeptide(L)'
;MLFRSKVILVGNLGKDPEIRRTQDGRPIANLSVATSESWRDKATGERKEKTEWHRVVIFSEPLCKIVEQYLKKGAKVYIEGALQTRKWTDQAGVEKYSTEVVLQGFNSTLTMLDGRSGGAGGGSFGPEESGGDFGSSGPSSAPPRRVAAAGARNSDMDDDIPF
;
A
#
# COMPACT_ATOMS: atom_id res chain seq x y z
N MET A 1 -22.45 -23.69 -14.76
CA MET A 1 -21.01 -23.39 -14.58
C MET A 1 -20.83 -21.88 -14.65
N LEU A 2 -20.22 -21.26 -13.64
CA LEU A 2 -20.02 -19.80 -13.60
C LEU A 2 -18.57 -19.49 -13.93
N PHE A 3 -18.34 -18.77 -15.01
CA PHE A 3 -17.03 -18.23 -15.37
C PHE A 3 -16.88 -16.83 -14.79
N ARG A 4 -15.74 -16.54 -14.17
CA ARG A 4 -15.46 -15.23 -13.58
C ARG A 4 -14.06 -14.78 -13.95
N SER A 5 -13.91 -13.49 -14.20
CA SER A 5 -12.60 -12.86 -14.28
C SER A 5 -12.20 -12.34 -12.90
N LYS A 6 -10.93 -12.42 -12.58
CA LYS A 6 -10.34 -11.78 -11.41
C LYS A 6 -9.11 -11.01 -11.85
N VAL A 7 -9.07 -9.72 -11.52
CA VAL A 7 -7.95 -8.84 -11.79
C VAL A 7 -7.36 -8.41 -10.47
N ILE A 8 -6.04 -8.44 -10.38
CA ILE A 8 -5.26 -7.94 -9.25
C ILE A 8 -4.42 -6.78 -9.74
N LEU A 9 -4.51 -5.64 -9.07
CA LEU A 9 -3.70 -4.46 -9.32
C LEU A 9 -2.94 -4.07 -8.06
N VAL A 10 -1.65 -3.79 -8.22
CA VAL A 10 -0.83 -3.12 -7.22
C VAL A 10 -0.25 -1.88 -7.86
N GLY A 11 -0.64 -0.72 -7.37
CA GLY A 11 -0.24 0.53 -8.00
C GLY A 11 -0.56 1.75 -7.14
N ASN A 12 -0.32 2.92 -7.70
CA ASN A 12 -0.55 4.18 -7.02
C ASN A 12 -1.73 4.94 -7.62
N LEU A 13 -2.47 5.67 -6.80
CA LEU A 13 -3.51 6.56 -7.27
C LEU A 13 -2.92 7.75 -8.02
N GLY A 14 -3.34 7.95 -9.26
CA GLY A 14 -2.88 9.07 -10.08
C GLY A 14 -3.57 10.39 -9.77
N LYS A 15 -4.77 10.32 -9.21
CA LYS A 15 -5.58 11.45 -8.75
C LYS A 15 -6.36 11.09 -7.51
N ASP A 16 -6.95 12.09 -6.86
CA ASP A 16 -7.86 11.87 -5.75
C ASP A 16 -9.08 11.07 -6.20
N PRO A 17 -9.61 10.19 -5.34
CA PRO A 17 -10.83 9.44 -5.63
C PRO A 17 -12.02 10.34 -5.93
N GLU A 18 -12.77 10.00 -6.96
CA GLU A 18 -14.03 10.70 -7.27
C GLU A 18 -15.21 9.90 -6.69
N ILE A 19 -15.87 10.47 -5.71
CA ILE A 19 -17.09 9.88 -5.13
C ILE A 19 -18.30 10.49 -5.79
N ARG A 20 -19.14 9.67 -6.38
CA ARG A 20 -20.42 10.05 -6.97
C ARG A 20 -21.54 9.30 -6.27
N ARG A 21 -22.73 9.86 -6.26
CA ARG A 21 -23.93 9.17 -5.76
C ARG A 21 -24.88 8.90 -6.93
N THR A 22 -25.43 7.70 -6.94
CA THR A 22 -26.51 7.34 -7.87
C THR A 22 -27.81 8.06 -7.46
N GLN A 23 -28.81 8.00 -8.33
CA GLN A 23 -30.16 8.52 -8.01
C GLN A 23 -30.76 7.87 -6.76
N ASP A 24 -30.41 6.59 -6.50
CA ASP A 24 -30.81 5.84 -5.31
C ASP A 24 -30.00 6.20 -4.06
N GLY A 25 -29.11 7.20 -4.12
CA GLY A 25 -28.27 7.66 -3.02
C GLY A 25 -27.05 6.76 -2.71
N ARG A 26 -26.82 5.69 -3.46
CA ARG A 26 -25.69 4.79 -3.24
C ARG A 26 -24.37 5.44 -3.69
N PRO A 27 -23.31 5.41 -2.87
CA PRO A 27 -22.03 5.94 -3.28
C PRO A 27 -21.34 5.03 -4.29
N ILE A 28 -20.69 5.64 -5.27
CA ILE A 28 -19.79 4.99 -6.23
C ILE A 28 -18.47 5.73 -6.20
N ALA A 29 -17.38 5.00 -6.02
CA ALA A 29 -16.04 5.56 -6.09
C ALA A 29 -15.36 5.20 -7.41
N ASN A 30 -14.79 6.20 -8.08
CA ASN A 30 -13.98 6.04 -9.28
C ASN A 30 -12.52 6.34 -8.94
N LEU A 31 -11.64 5.38 -9.20
CA LEU A 31 -10.21 5.50 -9.00
C LEU A 31 -9.47 5.41 -10.34
N SER A 32 -8.36 6.12 -10.43
CA SER A 32 -7.38 5.96 -11.51
C SER A 32 -6.10 5.42 -10.90
N VAL A 33 -5.76 4.18 -11.22
CA VAL A 33 -4.60 3.47 -10.66
C VAL A 33 -3.53 3.34 -11.72
N ALA A 34 -2.32 3.79 -11.40
CA ALA A 34 -1.14 3.64 -12.23
C ALA A 34 -0.35 2.41 -11.79
N THR A 35 -0.03 1.53 -12.73
CA THR A 35 0.94 0.45 -12.55
C THR A 35 2.15 0.74 -13.41
N SER A 36 3.34 0.81 -12.80
CA SER A 36 4.58 1.13 -13.51
C SER A 36 5.53 -0.05 -13.48
N GLU A 37 6.10 -0.37 -14.62
CA GLU A 37 7.17 -1.32 -14.79
C GLU A 37 8.42 -0.59 -15.23
N SER A 38 9.57 -0.92 -14.65
CA SER A 38 10.86 -0.37 -15.08
C SER A 38 11.83 -1.49 -15.37
N TRP A 39 12.52 -1.39 -16.50
CA TRP A 39 13.54 -2.35 -16.90
C TRP A 39 14.75 -1.65 -17.50
N ARG A 40 15.85 -2.34 -17.54
CA ARG A 40 17.05 -1.87 -18.21
C ARG A 40 17.08 -2.45 -19.63
N ASP A 41 17.18 -1.58 -20.61
CA ASP A 41 17.35 -2.00 -22.00
C ASP A 41 18.72 -2.66 -22.17
N LYS A 42 18.75 -3.91 -22.64
CA LYS A 42 19.98 -4.67 -22.79
C LYS A 42 20.87 -4.14 -23.94
N ALA A 43 20.30 -3.45 -24.91
CA ALA A 43 21.04 -2.93 -26.06
C ALA A 43 21.68 -1.57 -25.77
N THR A 44 20.95 -0.68 -25.09
CA THR A 44 21.41 0.70 -24.81
C THR A 44 21.90 0.91 -23.38
N GLY A 45 21.60 -0.03 -22.46
CA GLY A 45 21.90 0.10 -21.05
C GLY A 45 21.02 1.12 -20.31
N GLU A 46 20.10 1.78 -20.99
CA GLU A 46 19.22 2.80 -20.44
C GLU A 46 18.07 2.19 -19.63
N ARG A 47 17.67 2.91 -18.58
CA ARG A 47 16.49 2.55 -17.80
C ARG A 47 15.24 3.05 -18.53
N LYS A 48 14.36 2.13 -18.87
CA LYS A 48 13.05 2.40 -19.46
C LYS A 48 11.95 2.17 -18.41
N GLU A 49 10.92 2.99 -18.49
CA GLU A 49 9.73 2.89 -17.63
C GLU A 49 8.48 2.92 -18.50
N LYS A 50 7.51 2.09 -18.16
CA LYS A 50 6.20 2.04 -18.79
C LYS A 50 5.14 2.10 -17.70
N THR A 51 4.20 3.03 -17.82
CA THR A 51 3.07 3.18 -16.89
C THR A 51 1.76 2.90 -17.62
N GLU A 52 0.95 2.02 -17.05
CA GLU A 52 -0.40 1.74 -17.51
C GLU A 52 -1.42 2.30 -16.52
N TRP A 53 -2.51 2.85 -17.07
CA TRP A 53 -3.57 3.48 -16.31
C TRP A 53 -4.82 2.61 -16.30
N HIS A 54 -5.27 2.25 -15.10
CA HIS A 54 -6.43 1.41 -14.90
C HIS A 54 -7.56 2.22 -14.26
N ARG A 55 -8.75 2.10 -14.88
CA ARG A 55 -9.97 2.64 -14.27
C ARG A 55 -10.57 1.59 -13.35
N VAL A 56 -10.80 1.97 -12.10
CA VAL A 56 -11.39 1.12 -11.07
C VAL A 56 -12.67 1.76 -10.57
N VAL A 57 -13.76 0.99 -10.54
CA VAL A 57 -15.08 1.45 -10.10
C VAL A 57 -15.53 0.61 -8.91
N ILE A 58 -15.89 1.26 -7.81
CA ILE A 58 -16.29 0.61 -6.56
C ILE A 58 -17.75 0.88 -6.31
N PHE A 59 -18.55 -0.18 -6.24
CA PHE A 59 -19.98 -0.13 -5.89
C PHE A 59 -20.26 -0.55 -4.44
N SER A 60 -19.24 -1.02 -3.72
CA SER A 60 -19.36 -1.41 -2.33
C SER A 60 -19.35 -0.18 -1.42
N GLU A 61 -20.46 0.09 -0.74
CA GLU A 61 -20.60 1.23 0.17
C GLU A 61 -19.53 1.27 1.29
N PRO A 62 -19.20 0.15 1.98
CA PRO A 62 -18.14 0.16 2.98
C PRO A 62 -16.78 0.56 2.39
N LEU A 63 -16.46 0.07 1.18
CA LEU A 63 -15.21 0.42 0.52
C LEU A 63 -15.21 1.89 0.07
N CYS A 64 -16.33 2.42 -0.41
CA CYS A 64 -16.45 3.83 -0.77
C CYS A 64 -16.16 4.76 0.42
N LYS A 65 -16.64 4.43 1.62
CA LYS A 65 -16.36 5.19 2.85
C LYS A 65 -14.87 5.18 3.21
N ILE A 66 -14.22 4.03 3.09
CA ILE A 66 -12.77 3.90 3.33
C ILE A 66 -11.98 4.72 2.33
N VAL A 67 -12.36 4.65 1.05
CA VAL A 67 -11.74 5.40 -0.04
C VAL A 67 -11.86 6.91 0.21
N GLU A 68 -13.05 7.39 0.57
CA GLU A 68 -13.31 8.81 0.82
C GLU A 68 -12.49 9.36 1.99
N GLN A 69 -12.34 8.57 3.06
CA GLN A 69 -11.66 9.00 4.28
C GLN A 69 -10.13 8.95 4.20
N TYR A 70 -9.59 7.94 3.53
CA TYR A 70 -8.19 7.59 3.68
C TYR A 70 -7.37 7.67 2.41
N LEU A 71 -7.99 7.54 1.23
CA LEU A 71 -7.26 7.51 -0.02
C LEU A 71 -7.11 8.91 -0.63
N LYS A 72 -5.89 9.22 -1.04
CA LYS A 72 -5.52 10.44 -1.76
C LYS A 72 -4.64 10.12 -2.95
N LYS A 73 -4.45 11.10 -3.83
CA LYS A 73 -3.47 11.02 -4.91
C LYS A 73 -2.11 10.54 -4.38
N GLY A 74 -1.50 9.59 -5.05
CA GLY A 74 -0.21 9.00 -4.69
C GLY A 74 -0.30 7.78 -3.77
N ALA A 75 -1.44 7.55 -3.10
CA ALA A 75 -1.60 6.41 -2.21
C ALA A 75 -1.38 5.09 -2.94
N LYS A 76 -0.61 4.18 -2.34
CA LYS A 76 -0.35 2.84 -2.86
C LYS A 76 -1.44 1.89 -2.42
N VAL A 77 -2.03 1.18 -3.37
CA VAL A 77 -3.16 0.30 -3.12
C VAL A 77 -2.99 -1.07 -3.76
N TYR A 78 -3.51 -2.07 -3.08
CA TYR A 78 -3.78 -3.40 -3.61
C TYR A 78 -5.27 -3.52 -3.87
N ILE A 79 -5.64 -3.95 -5.07
CA ILE A 79 -7.03 -4.05 -5.50
C ILE A 79 -7.28 -5.41 -6.13
N GLU A 80 -8.37 -6.06 -5.72
CA GLU A 80 -8.93 -7.21 -6.41
C GLU A 80 -10.34 -6.90 -6.88
N GLY A 81 -10.62 -7.17 -8.14
CA GLY A 81 -11.93 -6.95 -8.73
C GLY A 81 -12.17 -7.80 -9.96
N ALA A 82 -13.32 -7.62 -10.59
CA ALA A 82 -13.69 -8.25 -11.84
C ALA A 82 -13.48 -7.30 -13.01
N LEU A 83 -12.96 -7.81 -14.14
CA LEU A 83 -12.87 -7.03 -15.36
C LEU A 83 -14.25 -6.95 -16.00
N GLN A 84 -14.70 -5.74 -16.30
CA GLN A 84 -15.95 -5.49 -17.01
C GLN A 84 -15.74 -4.51 -18.14
N THR A 85 -16.35 -4.81 -19.29
CA THR A 85 -16.38 -3.89 -20.42
C THR A 85 -17.79 -3.33 -20.54
N ARG A 86 -17.90 -2.02 -20.52
CA ARG A 86 -19.15 -1.28 -20.67
C ARG A 86 -19.16 -0.54 -21.99
N LYS A 87 -20.25 -0.72 -22.72
CA LYS A 87 -20.56 0.04 -23.92
C LYS A 87 -21.21 1.39 -23.54
N TRP A 88 -20.79 2.46 -24.15
CA TRP A 88 -21.41 3.78 -24.00
C TRP A 88 -21.36 4.53 -25.33
N THR A 89 -22.25 5.49 -25.48
CA THR A 89 -22.34 6.31 -26.69
C THR A 89 -21.83 7.69 -26.36
N ASP A 90 -20.91 8.23 -27.18
CA ASP A 90 -20.42 9.59 -27.02
C ASP A 90 -21.42 10.62 -27.53
N GLN A 91 -21.11 11.91 -27.38
CA GLN A 91 -21.97 13.02 -27.83
C GLN A 91 -22.16 13.07 -29.36
N ALA A 92 -21.28 12.44 -30.11
CA ALA A 92 -21.35 12.31 -31.56
C ALA A 92 -22.17 11.08 -32.02
N GLY A 93 -22.77 10.32 -31.09
CA GLY A 93 -23.54 9.12 -31.39
C GLY A 93 -22.69 7.88 -31.69
N VAL A 94 -21.38 7.96 -31.47
CA VAL A 94 -20.46 6.84 -31.72
C VAL A 94 -20.41 5.92 -30.50
N GLU A 95 -20.58 4.60 -30.75
CA GLU A 95 -20.47 3.59 -29.71
C GLU A 95 -19.00 3.38 -29.32
N LYS A 96 -18.74 3.46 -28.02
CA LYS A 96 -17.41 3.26 -27.43
C LYS A 96 -17.49 2.20 -26.33
N TYR A 97 -16.37 1.51 -26.14
CA TYR A 97 -16.22 0.53 -25.08
C TYR A 97 -15.20 1.03 -24.06
N SER A 98 -15.53 0.88 -22.79
CA SER A 98 -14.64 1.19 -21.68
C SER A 98 -14.45 -0.07 -20.84
N THR A 99 -13.22 -0.49 -20.67
CA THR A 99 -12.88 -1.64 -19.82
C THR A 99 -12.45 -1.12 -18.46
N GLU A 100 -13.08 -1.62 -17.43
CA GLU A 100 -12.95 -1.15 -16.05
C GLU A 100 -12.79 -2.35 -15.11
N VAL A 101 -12.05 -2.15 -14.01
CA VAL A 101 -11.99 -3.12 -12.91
C VAL A 101 -13.07 -2.75 -11.91
N VAL A 102 -14.02 -3.65 -11.70
CA VAL A 102 -15.21 -3.40 -10.86
C VAL A 102 -15.08 -4.15 -9.54
N LEU A 103 -15.22 -3.39 -8.44
CA LEU A 103 -15.29 -3.91 -7.08
C LEU A 103 -16.75 -3.94 -6.64
N GLN A 104 -17.34 -5.14 -6.68
CA GLN A 104 -18.73 -5.36 -6.29
C GLN A 104 -18.87 -6.69 -5.56
N GLY A 105 -19.63 -6.70 -4.47
CA GLY A 105 -19.93 -7.90 -3.69
C GLY A 105 -18.74 -8.48 -2.93
N PHE A 106 -18.83 -9.78 -2.62
CA PHE A 106 -17.88 -10.46 -1.72
C PHE A 106 -16.50 -10.79 -2.34
N ASN A 107 -16.35 -10.68 -3.65
CA ASN A 107 -15.12 -11.04 -4.35
C ASN A 107 -14.24 -9.83 -4.69
N SER A 108 -14.39 -8.76 -3.95
CA SER A 108 -13.63 -7.53 -4.14
C SER A 108 -12.86 -7.17 -2.88
N THR A 109 -11.61 -6.78 -3.06
CA THR A 109 -10.72 -6.38 -1.98
C THR A 109 -10.04 -5.07 -2.34
N LEU A 110 -9.91 -4.19 -1.36
CA LEU A 110 -9.09 -2.99 -1.44
C LEU A 110 -8.28 -2.88 -0.15
N THR A 111 -6.96 -2.83 -0.27
CA THR A 111 -6.03 -2.69 0.85
C THR A 111 -5.08 -1.55 0.57
N MET A 112 -4.90 -0.66 1.53
CA MET A 112 -3.87 0.38 1.48
C MET A 112 -2.53 -0.25 1.83
N LEU A 113 -1.52 -0.04 0.97
CA LEU A 113 -0.17 -0.55 1.15
C LEU A 113 0.80 0.52 1.68
N ASP A 114 0.39 1.78 1.68
CA ASP A 114 1.17 2.81 2.36
C ASP A 114 1.12 2.53 3.86
N GLY A 115 2.26 2.15 4.41
CA GLY A 115 2.43 2.05 5.85
C GLY A 115 2.07 3.38 6.48
N ARG A 116 1.34 3.36 7.57
CA ARG A 116 0.95 4.52 8.37
C ARG A 116 2.23 5.23 8.84
N SER A 117 2.78 6.07 7.98
CA SER A 117 3.87 6.97 8.30
C SER A 117 3.28 8.12 9.12
N GLY A 118 3.32 7.99 10.44
CA GLY A 118 2.91 9.08 11.30
C GLY A 118 2.09 8.64 12.50
N GLY A 119 2.74 8.03 13.48
CA GLY A 119 2.17 7.74 14.78
C GLY A 119 3.23 7.08 15.64
N ALA A 120 4.11 7.88 16.23
CA ALA A 120 4.95 7.46 17.34
C ALA A 120 4.02 6.96 18.46
N GLY A 121 4.03 5.67 18.69
CA GLY A 121 3.35 4.98 19.75
C GLY A 121 4.06 3.66 19.96
N GLY A 122 5.28 3.74 20.53
CA GLY A 122 5.99 2.59 21.07
C GLY A 122 5.17 1.99 22.19
N GLY A 123 4.33 1.02 21.86
CA GLY A 123 3.79 0.07 22.79
C GLY A 123 4.79 -1.07 22.93
N SER A 124 5.77 -0.90 23.80
CA SER A 124 6.57 -1.98 24.33
C SER A 124 5.62 -2.91 25.10
N PHE A 125 5.28 -4.04 24.52
CA PHE A 125 4.78 -5.17 25.29
C PHE A 125 5.99 -5.84 25.94
N GLY A 126 6.32 -5.36 27.15
CA GLY A 126 7.14 -6.14 28.07
C GLY A 126 6.26 -7.18 28.75
N PRO A 127 6.73 -8.39 28.96
CA PRO A 127 5.99 -9.36 29.79
C PRO A 127 5.99 -8.89 31.24
N GLU A 128 4.79 -8.78 31.82
CA GLU A 128 4.61 -8.70 33.26
C GLU A 128 5.05 -10.01 33.89
N GLU A 129 6.19 -10.00 34.56
CA GLU A 129 6.45 -10.94 35.63
C GLU A 129 6.08 -10.28 36.96
N SER A 130 5.02 -10.78 37.51
CA SER A 130 4.64 -10.54 38.93
C SER A 130 5.51 -11.41 39.84
N GLY A 131 6.08 -10.80 40.83
CA GLY A 131 6.47 -11.60 42.01
C GLY A 131 7.59 -11.05 42.84
N GLY A 132 7.25 -10.54 44.04
CA GLY A 132 8.03 -10.75 45.24
C GLY A 132 8.93 -9.62 45.72
N ASP A 133 8.34 -8.87 46.59
CA ASP A 133 8.90 -8.13 47.71
C ASP A 133 10.03 -8.89 48.46
N PHE A 134 11.16 -8.23 48.71
CA PHE A 134 11.85 -8.25 50.00
C PHE A 134 12.97 -7.19 50.02
N GLY A 135 12.90 -6.32 51.02
CA GLY A 135 13.76 -5.21 51.27
C GLY A 135 15.20 -5.55 51.67
N SER A 136 16.08 -4.59 51.54
CA SER A 136 17.03 -4.19 52.58
C SER A 136 17.93 -3.04 52.11
N SER A 137 17.98 -2.06 52.91
CA SER A 137 18.78 -0.89 53.05
C SER A 137 20.28 -0.99 52.80
N GLY A 138 20.85 0.14 52.29
CA GLY A 138 22.17 0.59 52.64
C GLY A 138 22.96 1.29 51.54
N PRO A 139 23.54 2.49 51.79
CA PRO A 139 24.16 3.32 50.80
C PRO A 139 25.68 3.13 50.76
N SER A 140 26.31 3.27 49.57
CA SER A 140 27.72 3.65 49.51
C SER A 140 28.08 4.21 48.13
N SER A 141 28.39 5.39 48.18
CA SER A 141 29.23 6.38 47.52
C SER A 141 30.32 5.91 46.57
N ALA A 142 30.47 6.75 45.55
CA ALA A 142 31.67 7.34 44.92
C ALA A 142 32.18 6.79 43.57
N PRO A 143 32.95 7.60 42.84
CA PRO A 143 32.70 7.92 41.45
C PRO A 143 33.83 7.51 40.49
N PRO A 144 34.03 8.16 39.34
CA PRO A 144 34.26 7.48 38.06
C PRO A 144 35.71 7.31 37.69
N ARG A 145 36.01 6.38 36.84
CA ARG A 145 37.30 6.34 36.15
C ARG A 145 37.11 6.28 34.63
N ARG A 146 37.52 7.37 34.02
CA ARG A 146 37.89 7.43 32.59
C ARG A 146 39.10 6.55 32.34
N VAL A 147 39.08 5.80 31.29
CA VAL A 147 40.27 5.50 30.50
C VAL A 147 39.93 5.37 29.03
N ALA A 148 40.82 5.93 28.26
CA ALA A 148 40.75 6.25 26.85
C ALA A 148 41.14 5.04 25.96
N ALA A 149 40.64 5.15 24.72
CA ALA A 149 41.32 4.90 23.44
C ALA A 149 41.89 3.53 23.10
N ALA A 150 41.53 3.11 21.97
CA ALA A 150 42.28 2.71 20.78
C ALA A 150 41.89 1.35 20.18
N GLY A 151 41.77 1.33 18.88
CA GLY A 151 42.00 0.14 18.10
C GLY A 151 40.98 -0.18 17.04
N ALA A 152 41.20 0.40 15.89
CA ALA A 152 40.65 -0.04 14.61
C ALA A 152 40.90 -1.52 14.34
N ARG A 153 39.95 -2.21 13.75
CA ARG A 153 40.23 -3.27 12.77
C ARG A 153 39.00 -3.48 11.88
N ASN A 154 39.20 -3.13 10.61
CA ASN A 154 38.46 -3.63 9.46
C ASN A 154 38.44 -5.16 9.49
N SER A 155 37.30 -5.71 9.19
CA SER A 155 37.22 -7.00 8.53
C SER A 155 36.16 -6.92 7.44
N ASP A 156 36.65 -6.85 6.20
CA ASP A 156 35.94 -7.22 5.00
C ASP A 156 35.26 -8.56 5.21
N MET A 157 33.98 -8.61 4.98
CA MET A 157 33.27 -9.84 4.66
C MET A 157 32.74 -9.70 3.24
N ASP A 158 33.52 -10.21 2.30
CA ASP A 158 33.05 -10.65 1.00
C ASP A 158 32.04 -11.78 1.21
N ASP A 159 30.76 -11.51 0.95
CA ASP A 159 29.76 -12.53 0.74
C ASP A 159 29.52 -12.66 -0.76
N ASP A 160 30.35 -13.50 -1.39
CA ASP A 160 30.10 -14.07 -2.69
C ASP A 160 28.94 -15.06 -2.59
N ILE A 161 27.80 -14.71 -3.15
CA ILE A 161 26.70 -15.65 -3.39
C ILE A 161 26.73 -16.02 -4.87
N PRO A 162 27.09 -17.27 -5.23
CA PRO A 162 27.00 -17.72 -6.61
C PRO A 162 25.58 -18.15 -6.97
N PHE A 163 25.11 -17.69 -8.11
CA PHE A 163 23.96 -18.25 -8.83
C PHE A 163 24.43 -19.23 -9.88
#